data_b5e0813ef47fa5d4b546aa5d9995e89c
#
_entry.id   b5e0813ef47fa5d4b546aa5d9995e89c
#
_cell.length_a   1.000
_cell.length_b   1.000
_cell.length_c   1.000
_cell.angle_alpha   90.00
_cell.angle_beta   90.00
_cell.angle_gamma   90.00
#
_symmetry.space_group_name_H-M   'P 1'
#
loop_
_entity.id
_entity.type
_entity.pdbx_description
1 polymer ?
#
loop_
_entity_poly.entity_id
_entity_poly.type
_entity_poly.pdbx_seq_one_letter_code
_entity_poly.pdbx_strand_id
1 'polypeptide(L)'
;MVKNVIPTDDGVAARVAAQTLAKRGSDYATEVRRLLDAAVTVISQQGTTSRARVADIVAEAGLSNDAFYRHFASKEALVSALLEDGTDRLARYLDHQMGKEASPQGKVRRWVDGVFAQTNERVAATTLAVLWNGSGVGTGMTAGRHDASAQLSPLLHAPFSALGCSSPEMIATLVAHATLGAMADYLWSARRPTRAEIERVTKFCVDAASAQ
;
A
#
# COMPACT_ATOMS: atom_id res chain seq x y z
N MET A 1 51.97 2.58 44.01
CA MET A 1 51.75 1.70 42.81
C MET A 1 50.37 2.04 42.25
N VAL A 2 50.31 2.96 41.31
CA VAL A 2 49.05 3.38 40.70
C VAL A 2 48.83 2.46 39.49
N LYS A 3 47.77 1.65 39.54
CA LYS A 3 47.33 0.83 38.39
C LYS A 3 46.72 1.77 37.34
N ASN A 4 47.46 1.91 36.22
CA ASN A 4 46.98 2.58 35.04
C ASN A 4 45.89 1.68 34.39
N VAL A 5 44.61 2.02 34.61
CA VAL A 5 43.48 1.41 33.91
C VAL A 5 43.41 2.08 32.55
N ILE A 6 43.85 1.37 31.52
CA ILE A 6 43.62 1.77 30.13
C ILE A 6 42.12 1.71 29.91
N PRO A 7 41.45 2.81 29.51
CA PRO A 7 40.02 2.74 29.15
C PRO A 7 39.92 1.85 27.91
N THR A 8 39.17 0.75 27.99
CA THR A 8 38.77 -0.02 26.83
C THR A 8 37.98 0.88 25.92
N ASP A 9 38.47 1.11 24.72
CA ASP A 9 37.83 1.96 23.71
C ASP A 9 36.58 1.27 23.12
N ASP A 10 35.53 1.15 23.92
CA ASP A 10 34.22 0.67 23.49
C ASP A 10 33.64 1.54 22.36
N GLY A 11 34.13 2.74 22.18
CA GLY A 11 33.69 3.69 21.16
C GLY A 11 34.06 3.28 19.73
N VAL A 12 35.22 2.66 19.51
CA VAL A 12 35.61 2.19 18.14
C VAL A 12 34.83 0.94 17.81
N ALA A 13 34.75 -0.02 18.72
CA ALA A 13 33.97 -1.24 18.51
C ALA A 13 32.47 -0.93 18.23
N ALA A 14 31.87 -0.02 19.00
CA ALA A 14 30.50 0.42 18.82
C ALA A 14 30.30 1.13 17.45
N ARG A 15 31.24 2.00 17.03
CA ARG A 15 31.17 2.66 15.73
C ARG A 15 31.28 1.67 14.57
N VAL A 16 32.23 0.73 14.63
CA VAL A 16 32.37 -0.31 13.61
C VAL A 16 31.17 -1.21 13.54
N ALA A 17 30.60 -1.61 14.68
CA ALA A 17 29.36 -2.39 14.74
C ALA A 17 28.18 -1.61 14.13
N ALA A 18 28.01 -0.34 14.49
CA ALA A 18 26.95 0.51 13.94
C ALA A 18 27.08 0.69 12.42
N GLN A 19 28.29 0.93 11.89
CA GLN A 19 28.54 1.03 10.46
C GLN A 19 28.25 -0.29 9.73
N THR A 20 28.63 -1.42 10.31
CA THR A 20 28.36 -2.74 9.73
C THR A 20 26.86 -3.04 9.71
N LEU A 21 26.14 -2.71 10.78
CA LEU A 21 24.69 -2.87 10.84
C LEU A 21 23.99 -1.95 9.85
N ALA A 22 24.40 -0.69 9.73
CA ALA A 22 23.85 0.25 8.77
C ALA A 22 24.06 -0.23 7.32
N LYS A 23 25.27 -0.71 6.98
CA LYS A 23 25.55 -1.27 5.66
C LYS A 23 24.70 -2.51 5.37
N ARG A 24 24.64 -3.47 6.31
CA ARG A 24 23.79 -4.66 6.16
C ARG A 24 22.31 -4.29 6.01
N GLY A 25 21.84 -3.31 6.76
CA GLY A 25 20.47 -2.81 6.64
C GLY A 25 20.19 -2.18 5.27
N SER A 26 21.15 -1.43 4.72
CA SER A 26 21.06 -0.85 3.37
C SER A 26 21.06 -1.93 2.29
N ASP A 27 21.93 -2.92 2.38
CA ASP A 27 22.00 -4.04 1.42
C ASP A 27 20.68 -4.86 1.48
N TYR A 28 20.18 -5.13 2.69
CA TYR A 28 18.91 -5.82 2.92
C TYR A 28 17.73 -5.07 2.29
N ALA A 29 17.61 -3.77 2.56
CA ALA A 29 16.54 -2.93 1.99
C ALA A 29 16.61 -2.88 0.45
N THR A 30 17.83 -2.87 -0.12
CA THR A 30 18.06 -2.89 -1.56
C THR A 30 17.60 -4.22 -2.18
N GLU A 31 17.92 -5.36 -1.57
CA GLU A 31 17.47 -6.67 -2.04
C GLU A 31 15.94 -6.78 -1.98
N VAL A 32 15.31 -6.33 -0.86
CA VAL A 32 13.85 -6.31 -0.72
C VAL A 32 13.22 -5.45 -1.83
N ARG A 33 13.74 -4.24 -2.09
CA ARG A 33 13.24 -3.37 -3.16
C ARG A 33 13.34 -4.05 -4.52
N ARG A 34 14.47 -4.68 -4.85
CA ARG A 34 14.64 -5.43 -6.10
C ARG A 34 13.62 -6.57 -6.25
N LEU A 35 13.33 -7.29 -5.16
CA LEU A 35 12.31 -8.36 -5.18
C LEU A 35 10.90 -7.80 -5.40
N LEU A 36 10.55 -6.69 -4.77
CA LEU A 36 9.26 -6.04 -4.95
C LEU A 36 9.10 -5.52 -6.39
N ASP A 37 10.11 -4.84 -6.94
CA ASP A 37 10.06 -4.28 -8.29
C ASP A 37 9.99 -5.41 -9.35
N ALA A 38 10.79 -6.46 -9.19
CA ALA A 38 10.76 -7.65 -10.04
C ALA A 38 9.40 -8.36 -9.99
N ALA A 39 8.82 -8.47 -8.79
CA ALA A 39 7.50 -9.09 -8.63
C ALA A 39 6.40 -8.28 -9.35
N VAL A 40 6.42 -6.93 -9.26
CA VAL A 40 5.50 -6.08 -10.03
C VAL A 40 5.66 -6.32 -11.54
N THR A 41 6.90 -6.40 -12.04
CA THR A 41 7.20 -6.66 -13.45
C THR A 41 6.63 -8.00 -13.89
N VAL A 42 6.97 -9.09 -13.19
CA VAL A 42 6.53 -10.45 -13.51
C VAL A 42 5.00 -10.56 -13.43
N ILE A 43 4.39 -10.06 -12.35
CA ILE A 43 2.94 -10.09 -12.13
C ILE A 43 2.22 -9.29 -13.22
N SER A 44 2.73 -8.12 -13.61
CA SER A 44 2.12 -7.29 -14.65
C SER A 44 2.20 -7.94 -16.03
N GLN A 45 3.31 -8.62 -16.36
CA GLN A 45 3.49 -9.34 -17.61
C GLN A 45 2.55 -10.55 -17.71
N GLN A 46 2.36 -11.27 -16.62
CA GLN A 46 1.49 -12.46 -16.57
C GLN A 46 0.00 -12.10 -16.44
N GLY A 47 -0.31 -10.91 -15.94
CA GLY A 47 -1.68 -10.45 -15.73
C GLY A 47 -2.47 -11.39 -14.81
N THR A 48 -3.67 -11.76 -15.24
CA THR A 48 -4.55 -12.72 -14.55
C THR A 48 -4.55 -14.10 -15.18
N THR A 49 -3.68 -14.37 -16.16
CA THR A 49 -3.64 -15.65 -16.91
C THR A 49 -2.88 -16.73 -16.13
N SER A 50 -1.85 -16.36 -15.39
CA SER A 50 -1.06 -17.28 -14.59
C SER A 50 -0.56 -16.61 -13.32
N ARG A 51 -0.38 -17.42 -12.25
CA ARG A 51 0.19 -16.91 -11.00
C ARG A 51 1.71 -16.85 -11.09
N ALA A 52 2.29 -15.71 -10.66
CA ALA A 52 3.73 -15.54 -10.59
C ALA A 52 4.37 -16.62 -9.72
N ARG A 53 5.49 -17.15 -10.17
CA ARG A 53 6.31 -18.12 -9.43
C ARG A 53 7.52 -17.43 -8.82
N VAL A 54 7.97 -17.90 -7.65
CA VAL A 54 9.17 -17.39 -6.99
C VAL A 54 10.39 -17.45 -7.93
N ALA A 55 10.53 -18.54 -8.69
CA ALA A 55 11.63 -18.69 -9.64
C ALA A 55 11.69 -17.56 -10.70
N ASP A 56 10.53 -17.14 -11.21
CA ASP A 56 10.45 -16.07 -12.21
C ASP A 56 10.82 -14.70 -11.57
N ILE A 57 10.36 -14.47 -10.34
CA ILE A 57 10.63 -13.24 -9.58
C ILE A 57 12.12 -13.11 -9.25
N VAL A 58 12.76 -14.17 -8.76
CA VAL A 58 14.19 -14.10 -8.41
C VAL A 58 15.08 -13.98 -9.65
N ALA A 59 14.69 -14.62 -10.76
CA ALA A 59 15.39 -14.46 -12.04
C ALA A 59 15.32 -13.00 -12.52
N GLU A 60 14.17 -12.38 -12.49
CA GLU A 60 13.97 -10.96 -12.84
C GLU A 60 14.72 -10.03 -11.88
N ALA A 61 14.73 -10.34 -10.58
CA ALA A 61 15.48 -9.59 -9.59
C ALA A 61 16.99 -9.76 -9.68
N GLY A 62 17.49 -10.77 -10.41
CA GLY A 62 18.90 -11.17 -10.41
C GLY A 62 19.38 -11.63 -9.03
N LEU A 63 18.53 -12.37 -8.31
CA LEU A 63 18.77 -12.90 -6.97
C LEU A 63 18.59 -14.42 -6.95
N SER A 64 18.99 -15.08 -5.86
CA SER A 64 18.78 -16.52 -5.66
C SER A 64 17.48 -16.80 -4.91
N ASN A 65 17.00 -18.04 -4.98
CA ASN A 65 15.90 -18.51 -4.12
C ASN A 65 16.24 -18.34 -2.63
N ASP A 66 17.49 -18.59 -2.22
CA ASP A 66 17.89 -18.40 -0.82
C ASP A 66 17.81 -16.95 -0.39
N ALA A 67 18.13 -16.00 -1.29
CA ALA A 67 17.94 -14.58 -1.04
C ALA A 67 16.45 -14.25 -0.86
N PHE A 68 15.57 -14.82 -1.69
CA PHE A 68 14.13 -14.65 -1.53
C PHE A 68 13.63 -15.12 -0.17
N TYR A 69 13.93 -16.37 0.20
CA TYR A 69 13.44 -16.95 1.45
C TYR A 69 14.10 -16.38 2.71
N ARG A 70 15.19 -15.64 2.58
CA ARG A 70 15.77 -14.83 3.65
C ARG A 70 14.93 -13.59 3.97
N HIS A 71 14.20 -13.04 2.97
CA HIS A 71 13.40 -11.83 3.09
C HIS A 71 11.90 -12.11 3.25
N PHE A 72 11.39 -13.12 2.55
CA PHE A 72 9.96 -13.45 2.52
C PHE A 72 9.76 -14.94 2.81
N ALA A 73 8.93 -15.23 3.81
CA ALA A 73 8.63 -16.62 4.19
C ALA A 73 7.89 -17.39 3.08
N SER A 74 7.16 -16.66 2.21
CA SER A 74 6.39 -17.24 1.10
C SER A 74 6.15 -16.18 0.00
N LYS A 75 5.66 -16.65 -1.15
CA LYS A 75 5.20 -15.75 -2.21
C LYS A 75 4.04 -14.86 -1.75
N GLU A 76 3.16 -15.40 -0.95
CA GLU A 76 2.02 -14.67 -0.37
C GLU A 76 2.49 -13.52 0.52
N ALA A 77 3.56 -13.72 1.30
CA ALA A 77 4.18 -12.67 2.10
C ALA A 77 4.76 -11.54 1.22
N LEU A 78 5.39 -11.88 0.09
CA LEU A 78 5.85 -10.89 -0.89
C LEU A 78 4.67 -10.12 -1.49
N VAL A 79 3.59 -10.81 -1.89
CA VAL A 79 2.40 -10.16 -2.49
C VAL A 79 1.71 -9.27 -1.47
N SER A 80 1.64 -9.67 -0.20
CA SER A 80 1.14 -8.79 0.87
C SER A 80 1.98 -7.52 1.00
N ALA A 81 3.30 -7.64 0.98
CA ALA A 81 4.19 -6.47 1.01
C ALA A 81 4.03 -5.57 -0.23
N LEU A 82 3.74 -6.14 -1.40
CA LEU A 82 3.41 -5.36 -2.61
C LEU A 82 2.11 -4.57 -2.44
N LEU A 83 1.07 -5.19 -1.87
CA LEU A 83 -0.21 -4.52 -1.61
C LEU A 83 -0.02 -3.39 -0.60
N GLU A 84 0.75 -3.61 0.46
CA GLU A 84 1.10 -2.59 1.46
C GLU A 84 1.87 -1.42 0.83
N ASP A 85 2.95 -1.67 0.09
CA ASP A 85 3.73 -0.63 -0.60
C ASP A 85 2.88 0.15 -1.62
N GLY A 86 1.97 -0.53 -2.32
CA GLY A 86 1.00 0.11 -3.22
C GLY A 86 0.01 1.01 -2.49
N THR A 87 -0.50 0.56 -1.35
CA THR A 87 -1.43 1.33 -0.51
C THR A 87 -0.74 2.53 0.13
N ASP A 88 0.50 2.38 0.60
CA ASP A 88 1.32 3.48 1.13
C ASP A 88 1.57 4.56 0.07
N ARG A 89 1.86 4.16 -1.17
CA ARG A 89 2.01 5.11 -2.28
C ARG A 89 0.71 5.84 -2.58
N LEU A 90 -0.40 5.11 -2.59
CA LEU A 90 -1.73 5.70 -2.77
C LEU A 90 -2.06 6.67 -1.63
N ALA A 91 -1.82 6.30 -0.37
CA ALA A 91 -2.06 7.16 0.79
C ALA A 91 -1.30 8.50 0.67
N ARG A 92 0.00 8.45 0.37
CA ARG A 92 0.80 9.67 0.15
C ARG A 92 0.29 10.52 -1.02
N TYR A 93 -0.13 9.88 -2.11
CA TYR A 93 -0.72 10.59 -3.24
C TYR A 93 -2.03 11.29 -2.86
N LEU A 94 -2.92 10.57 -2.15
CA LEU A 94 -4.20 11.11 -1.69
C LEU A 94 -3.99 12.30 -0.75
N ASP A 95 -3.13 12.16 0.25
CA ASP A 95 -2.81 13.23 1.20
C ASP A 95 -2.32 14.49 0.47
N HIS A 96 -1.39 14.32 -0.48
CA HIS A 96 -0.91 15.41 -1.30
C HIS A 96 -2.02 16.08 -2.15
N GLN A 97 -2.93 15.30 -2.75
CA GLN A 97 -4.02 15.86 -3.55
C GLN A 97 -5.06 16.56 -2.68
N MET A 98 -5.39 15.97 -1.53
CA MET A 98 -6.31 16.56 -0.55
C MET A 98 -5.76 17.85 0.04
N GLY A 99 -4.45 17.95 0.24
CA GLY A 99 -3.77 19.15 0.72
C GLY A 99 -3.92 20.37 -0.21
N LYS A 100 -4.27 20.16 -1.49
CA LYS A 100 -4.52 21.25 -2.45
C LYS A 100 -5.93 21.84 -2.34
N GLU A 101 -6.82 21.23 -1.56
CA GLU A 101 -8.20 21.67 -1.41
C GLU A 101 -8.41 22.36 -0.08
N ALA A 102 -9.09 23.51 -0.11
CA ALA A 102 -9.40 24.27 1.08
C ALA A 102 -10.67 23.74 1.80
N SER A 103 -11.67 23.27 1.03
CA SER A 103 -12.94 22.81 1.60
C SER A 103 -12.91 21.34 2.01
N PRO A 104 -13.59 20.98 3.11
CA PRO A 104 -13.72 19.57 3.51
C PRO A 104 -14.33 18.69 2.42
N GLN A 105 -15.38 19.18 1.73
CA GLN A 105 -16.01 18.49 0.61
C GLN A 105 -15.03 18.29 -0.55
N GLY A 106 -14.20 19.29 -0.85
CA GLY A 106 -13.16 19.22 -1.89
C GLY A 106 -12.12 18.13 -1.55
N LYS A 107 -11.70 18.05 -0.29
CA LYS A 107 -10.79 16.99 0.19
C LYS A 107 -11.39 15.61 0.02
N VAL A 108 -12.65 15.40 0.40
CA VAL A 108 -13.36 14.13 0.19
C VAL A 108 -13.43 13.78 -1.30
N ARG A 109 -13.75 14.74 -2.16
CA ARG A 109 -13.75 14.56 -3.62
C ARG A 109 -12.38 14.08 -4.12
N ARG A 110 -11.28 14.74 -3.70
CA ARG A 110 -9.91 14.35 -4.12
C ARG A 110 -9.56 12.95 -3.66
N TRP A 111 -9.99 12.57 -2.46
CA TRP A 111 -9.79 11.22 -1.95
C TRP A 111 -10.52 10.18 -2.82
N VAL A 112 -11.79 10.39 -3.14
CA VAL A 112 -12.58 9.50 -4.00
C VAL A 112 -11.98 9.42 -5.41
N ASP A 113 -11.68 10.58 -6.04
CA ASP A 113 -11.05 10.65 -7.37
C ASP A 113 -9.74 9.85 -7.42
N GLY A 114 -8.91 9.99 -6.39
CA GLY A 114 -7.63 9.30 -6.31
C GLY A 114 -7.76 7.79 -6.10
N VAL A 115 -8.75 7.33 -5.32
CA VAL A 115 -9.07 5.89 -5.21
C VAL A 115 -9.51 5.34 -6.57
N PHE A 116 -10.44 6.01 -7.25
CA PHE A 116 -10.90 5.57 -8.57
C PHE A 116 -9.87 5.74 -9.69
N ALA A 117 -8.80 6.53 -9.48
CA ALA A 117 -7.69 6.58 -10.42
C ALA A 117 -6.99 5.22 -10.62
N GLN A 118 -7.16 4.29 -9.66
CA GLN A 118 -6.66 2.91 -9.79
C GLN A 118 -7.38 2.13 -10.91
N THR A 119 -8.54 2.58 -11.36
CA THR A 119 -9.27 1.97 -12.50
C THR A 119 -8.83 2.53 -13.86
N ASN A 120 -7.89 3.49 -13.89
CA ASN A 120 -7.34 4.03 -15.13
C ASN A 120 -6.51 2.98 -15.87
N GLU A 121 -6.56 3.01 -17.21
CA GLU A 121 -5.93 2.04 -18.11
C GLU A 121 -4.47 1.72 -17.79
N ARG A 122 -3.70 2.76 -17.40
CA ARG A 122 -2.27 2.62 -17.11
C ARG A 122 -1.97 1.79 -15.86
N VAL A 123 -2.87 1.79 -14.88
CA VAL A 123 -2.65 1.14 -13.59
C VAL A 123 -3.59 -0.01 -13.31
N ALA A 124 -4.78 -0.02 -13.95
CA ALA A 124 -5.83 -1.00 -13.70
C ALA A 124 -5.35 -2.45 -13.91
N ALA A 125 -4.64 -2.72 -15.00
CA ALA A 125 -4.15 -4.05 -15.31
C ALA A 125 -3.16 -4.54 -14.25
N THR A 126 -2.21 -3.70 -13.85
CA THR A 126 -1.23 -4.03 -12.79
C THR A 126 -1.91 -4.20 -11.44
N THR A 127 -2.80 -3.28 -11.05
CA THR A 127 -3.54 -3.36 -9.80
C THR A 127 -4.37 -4.64 -9.73
N LEU A 128 -5.10 -4.96 -10.81
CA LEU A 128 -5.88 -6.19 -10.89
C LEU A 128 -4.99 -7.44 -10.81
N ALA A 129 -3.85 -7.46 -11.51
CA ALA A 129 -2.92 -8.59 -11.50
C ALA A 129 -2.33 -8.82 -10.11
N VAL A 130 -1.98 -7.76 -9.36
CA VAL A 130 -1.49 -7.86 -7.98
C VAL A 130 -2.60 -8.36 -7.06
N LEU A 131 -3.81 -7.80 -7.13
CA LEU A 131 -4.96 -8.25 -6.36
C LEU A 131 -5.29 -9.73 -6.64
N TRP A 132 -5.23 -10.15 -7.92
CA TRP A 132 -5.47 -11.53 -8.32
C TRP A 132 -4.40 -12.50 -7.78
N ASN A 133 -3.12 -12.10 -7.78
CA ASN A 133 -2.04 -12.88 -7.18
C ASN A 133 -2.15 -12.99 -5.66
N GLY A 134 -2.72 -11.96 -5.00
CA GLY A 134 -3.00 -11.96 -3.55
C GLY A 134 -4.26 -12.73 -3.15
N SER A 135 -5.18 -13.00 -4.09
CA SER A 135 -6.42 -13.75 -3.83
C SER A 135 -6.19 -15.27 -3.75
N GLY A 136 -5.29 -15.72 -2.87
CA GLY A 136 -5.13 -17.13 -2.54
C GLY A 136 -6.40 -17.69 -1.88
N VAL A 137 -6.67 -19.00 -2.09
CA VAL A 137 -7.84 -19.69 -1.54
C VAL A 137 -7.93 -19.47 -0.04
N GLY A 138 -8.86 -18.64 0.40
CA GLY A 138 -9.36 -18.57 1.76
C GLY A 138 -9.15 -17.31 2.58
N THR A 139 -8.15 -16.44 2.35
CA THR A 139 -7.90 -15.29 3.26
C THR A 139 -7.36 -14.01 2.62
N GLY A 140 -6.71 -14.07 1.45
CA GLY A 140 -5.91 -12.94 0.94
C GLY A 140 -6.70 -11.70 0.52
N MET A 141 -7.91 -11.85 -0.05
CA MET A 141 -8.67 -10.71 -0.58
C MET A 141 -9.34 -9.88 0.53
N THR A 142 -9.74 -10.53 1.62
CA THR A 142 -10.36 -9.87 2.79
C THR A 142 -9.32 -9.15 3.63
N ALA A 143 -8.15 -9.75 3.86
CA ALA A 143 -7.06 -9.16 4.62
C ALA A 143 -6.51 -7.90 3.91
N GLY A 144 -6.17 -7.97 2.62
CA GLY A 144 -5.64 -6.83 1.89
C GLY A 144 -6.62 -5.64 1.76
N ARG A 145 -7.95 -5.90 1.74
CA ARG A 145 -8.96 -4.82 1.80
C ARG A 145 -9.02 -4.16 3.17
N HIS A 146 -8.91 -4.96 4.23
CA HIS A 146 -8.93 -4.45 5.59
C HIS A 146 -7.71 -3.56 5.83
N ASP A 147 -6.54 -4.02 5.41
CA ASP A 147 -5.29 -3.26 5.54
C ASP A 147 -5.34 -1.95 4.75
N ALA A 148 -5.83 -1.98 3.50
CA ALA A 148 -5.96 -0.79 2.69
C ALA A 148 -6.97 0.22 3.29
N SER A 149 -8.12 -0.24 3.80
CA SER A 149 -9.08 0.67 4.44
C SER A 149 -8.53 1.27 5.73
N ALA A 150 -7.79 0.50 6.52
CA ALA A 150 -7.14 0.97 7.75
C ALA A 150 -6.09 2.06 7.47
N GLN A 151 -5.38 1.98 6.33
CA GLN A 151 -4.40 3.00 5.94
C GLN A 151 -5.02 4.24 5.31
N LEU A 152 -6.13 4.10 4.56
CA LEU A 152 -6.71 5.21 3.80
C LEU A 152 -7.81 5.96 4.53
N SER A 153 -8.54 5.31 5.46
CA SER A 153 -9.61 5.96 6.22
C SER A 153 -9.13 7.11 7.12
N PRO A 154 -7.94 7.09 7.77
CA PRO A 154 -7.47 8.20 8.59
C PRO A 154 -7.38 9.54 7.85
N LEU A 155 -7.15 9.51 6.53
CA LEU A 155 -7.12 10.72 5.70
C LEU A 155 -8.46 11.46 5.68
N LEU A 156 -9.57 10.76 5.94
CA LEU A 156 -10.92 11.31 5.96
C LEU A 156 -11.34 11.84 7.35
N HIS A 157 -10.61 11.55 8.43
CA HIS A 157 -11.01 11.94 9.79
C HIS A 157 -11.19 13.47 9.91
N ALA A 158 -10.15 14.24 9.56
CA ALA A 158 -10.19 15.70 9.65
C ALA A 158 -11.27 16.33 8.72
N PRO A 159 -11.38 15.94 7.43
CA PRO A 159 -12.49 16.40 6.59
C PRO A 159 -13.88 16.08 7.16
N PHE A 160 -14.09 14.88 7.71
CA PHE A 160 -15.39 14.49 8.26
C PHE A 160 -15.72 15.22 9.56
N SER A 161 -14.74 15.42 10.44
CA SER A 161 -14.90 16.29 11.63
C SER A 161 -15.29 17.72 11.22
N ALA A 162 -14.66 18.27 10.19
CA ALA A 162 -14.96 19.60 9.66
C ALA A 162 -16.35 19.69 8.97
N LEU A 163 -16.94 18.57 8.56
CA LEU A 163 -18.31 18.47 8.07
C LEU A 163 -19.35 18.32 9.17
N GLY A 164 -18.93 18.22 10.43
CA GLY A 164 -19.81 18.08 11.61
C GLY A 164 -20.14 16.64 11.95
N CYS A 165 -19.41 15.65 11.40
CA CYS A 165 -19.64 14.24 11.72
C CYS A 165 -19.37 13.97 13.21
N SER A 166 -20.30 13.33 13.91
CA SER A 166 -20.17 12.99 15.33
C SER A 166 -19.24 11.79 15.58
N SER A 167 -19.04 10.95 14.56
CA SER A 167 -18.22 9.72 14.62
C SER A 167 -17.31 9.59 13.39
N PRO A 168 -16.37 10.55 13.18
CA PRO A 168 -15.62 10.66 11.94
C PRO A 168 -14.74 9.43 11.65
N GLU A 169 -14.19 8.77 12.66
CA GLU A 169 -13.35 7.58 12.51
C GLU A 169 -14.15 6.37 12.02
N MET A 170 -15.32 6.12 12.62
CA MET A 170 -16.22 5.04 12.23
C MET A 170 -16.75 5.25 10.81
N ILE A 171 -17.25 6.44 10.51
CA ILE A 171 -17.81 6.76 9.19
C ILE A 171 -16.71 6.73 8.13
N ALA A 172 -15.52 7.23 8.40
CA ALA A 172 -14.37 7.14 7.49
C ALA A 172 -14.01 5.69 7.16
N THR A 173 -14.02 4.81 8.15
CA THR A 173 -13.77 3.38 7.94
C THR A 173 -14.84 2.74 7.04
N LEU A 174 -16.13 3.00 7.30
CA LEU A 174 -17.23 2.49 6.48
C LEU A 174 -17.15 3.01 5.04
N VAL A 175 -16.93 4.30 4.87
CA VAL A 175 -16.77 4.95 3.57
C VAL A 175 -15.56 4.39 2.81
N ALA A 176 -14.42 4.18 3.49
CA ALA A 176 -13.25 3.60 2.87
C ALA A 176 -13.52 2.17 2.37
N HIS A 177 -14.15 1.32 3.17
CA HIS A 177 -14.54 -0.04 2.75
C HIS A 177 -15.49 -0.02 1.56
N ALA A 178 -16.53 0.83 1.58
CA ALA A 178 -17.49 0.93 0.49
C ALA A 178 -16.83 1.41 -0.81
N THR A 179 -15.99 2.44 -0.72
CA THR A 179 -15.32 3.02 -1.91
C THR A 179 -14.29 2.07 -2.51
N LEU A 180 -13.45 1.42 -1.67
CA LEU A 180 -12.49 0.42 -2.11
C LEU A 180 -13.18 -0.82 -2.68
N GLY A 181 -14.32 -1.23 -2.10
CA GLY A 181 -15.16 -2.30 -2.64
C GLY A 181 -15.67 -1.96 -4.04
N ALA A 182 -16.26 -0.79 -4.20
CA ALA A 182 -16.75 -0.32 -5.51
C ALA A 182 -15.62 -0.22 -6.54
N MET A 183 -14.45 0.34 -6.16
CA MET A 183 -13.27 0.39 -7.03
C MET A 183 -12.84 -1.01 -7.48
N ALA A 184 -12.79 -1.98 -6.56
CA ALA A 184 -12.44 -3.36 -6.87
C ALA A 184 -13.45 -4.00 -7.84
N ASP A 185 -14.75 -3.74 -7.68
CA ASP A 185 -15.81 -4.25 -8.58
C ASP A 185 -15.61 -3.73 -10.02
N TYR A 186 -15.22 -2.46 -10.18
CA TYR A 186 -14.87 -1.91 -11.50
C TYR A 186 -13.65 -2.60 -12.10
N LEU A 187 -12.60 -2.86 -11.31
CA LEU A 187 -11.40 -3.59 -11.78
C LEU A 187 -11.74 -5.02 -12.21
N TRP A 188 -12.49 -5.78 -11.38
CA TRP A 188 -12.86 -7.16 -11.68
C TRP A 188 -13.80 -7.29 -12.87
N SER A 189 -14.68 -6.32 -13.08
CA SER A 189 -15.58 -6.30 -14.25
C SER A 189 -14.94 -5.71 -15.51
N ALA A 190 -13.66 -5.33 -15.45
CA ALA A 190 -12.93 -4.63 -16.51
C ALA A 190 -13.69 -3.39 -17.04
N ARG A 191 -14.45 -2.72 -16.17
CA ARG A 191 -15.21 -1.50 -16.47
C ARG A 191 -14.52 -0.29 -15.87
N ARG A 192 -14.75 0.86 -16.48
CA ARG A 192 -14.34 2.16 -15.91
C ARG A 192 -15.57 2.88 -15.38
N PRO A 193 -15.50 3.46 -14.19
CA PRO A 193 -16.57 4.32 -13.72
C PRO A 193 -16.66 5.58 -14.59
N THR A 194 -17.87 5.98 -14.88
CA THR A 194 -18.16 7.28 -15.48
C THR A 194 -17.95 8.38 -14.45
N ARG A 195 -17.77 9.61 -14.92
CA ARG A 195 -17.70 10.78 -14.02
C ARG A 195 -18.94 10.88 -13.13
N ALA A 196 -20.13 10.63 -13.67
CA ALA A 196 -21.37 10.67 -12.92
C ALA A 196 -21.44 9.59 -11.82
N GLU A 197 -20.85 8.41 -12.04
CA GLU A 197 -20.74 7.35 -11.02
C GLU A 197 -19.79 7.77 -9.90
N ILE A 198 -18.62 8.34 -10.24
CA ILE A 198 -17.67 8.87 -9.24
C ILE A 198 -18.31 10.01 -8.43
N GLU A 199 -19.04 10.92 -9.07
CA GLU A 199 -19.76 12.01 -8.39
C GLU A 199 -20.83 11.47 -7.43
N ARG A 200 -21.55 10.40 -7.79
CA ARG A 200 -22.51 9.74 -6.87
C ARG A 200 -21.80 9.13 -5.65
N VAL A 201 -20.66 8.49 -5.85
CA VAL A 201 -19.87 7.96 -4.71
C VAL A 201 -19.35 9.11 -3.84
N THR A 202 -18.85 10.20 -4.45
CA THR A 202 -18.42 11.38 -3.71
C THR A 202 -19.57 11.97 -2.88
N LYS A 203 -20.76 12.10 -3.48
CA LYS A 203 -21.95 12.59 -2.77
C LYS A 203 -22.30 11.67 -1.59
N PHE A 204 -22.33 10.37 -1.81
CA PHE A 204 -22.55 9.39 -0.73
C PHE A 204 -21.57 9.58 0.43
N CYS A 205 -20.27 9.75 0.13
CA CYS A 205 -19.23 9.94 1.15
C CYS A 205 -19.43 11.23 1.96
N VAL A 206 -19.83 12.33 1.29
CA VAL A 206 -20.10 13.63 1.95
C VAL A 206 -21.40 13.55 2.77
N ASP A 207 -22.47 12.97 2.21
CA ASP A 207 -23.75 12.82 2.91
C ASP A 207 -23.60 11.95 4.16
N ALA A 208 -22.85 10.85 4.09
CA ALA A 208 -22.57 9.99 5.24
C ALA A 208 -21.87 10.72 6.40
N ALA A 209 -21.04 11.72 6.08
CA ALA A 209 -20.37 12.54 7.08
C ALA A 209 -21.24 13.68 7.63
N SER A 210 -22.30 14.09 6.90
CA SER A 210 -23.16 15.24 7.25
C SER A 210 -24.51 14.83 7.87
N ALA A 211 -24.87 13.54 7.85
CA ALA A 211 -26.19 13.04 8.23
C ALA A 211 -26.36 12.75 9.73
N GLN A 212 -25.50 13.29 10.60
CA GLN A 212 -25.54 13.01 12.05
C GLN A 212 -25.74 14.27 12.88
#